data_863714e3c54ebd8975047f63aa81f3a0
#
_entry.id   863714e3c54ebd8975047f63aa81f3a0
#
_cell.length_a   1.000
_cell.length_b   1.000
_cell.length_c   1.000
_cell.angle_alpha   90.00
_cell.angle_beta   90.00
_cell.angle_gamma   90.00
#
_symmetry.space_group_name_H-M   'P 1'
#
loop_
_entity.id
_entity.type
_entity.pdbx_description
1 polymer ?
#
loop_
_entity_poly.entity_id
_entity_poly.type
_entity_poly.pdbx_seq_one_letter_code
_entity_poly.pdbx_strand_id
1 'polypeptide(L)'
;MVYENIIHTVGKTPVVKINSVHEDGMAEIYAKLEFFNPGGSVKDRIAASMILGMQKEGTLKKGDVIVEPTSGNTGIGVAMAGAALGFKVVLVMPETMSIERRKLQAAFGAQFVLTEGTKGMKGAIEKANELVREKSYVMLSQFENKFNPQAHELTTAKEIMDDFKELDAFVAGVGTGGTLSGVAKALKANGYNTKIIAVEPNDSAVISGEKPGPHKIQGIGAGFIPATLDTSYIDEIERVENDEAFDAARKLAKEEGVLLGISGGAALAAAIKVAKRLGKGKKVLFVAPDNGERYLSTALYEA
;
A
#
# COMPACT_ATOMS: atom_id res chain seq x y z
N MET A 1 3.60 17.75 20.96
CA MET A 1 4.60 16.71 20.67
C MET A 1 5.54 17.28 19.59
N VAL A 2 6.86 17.20 19.77
CA VAL A 2 7.85 17.73 18.82
C VAL A 2 8.63 16.54 18.27
N TYR A 3 8.74 16.42 16.95
CA TYR A 3 9.50 15.38 16.26
C TYR A 3 10.78 15.95 15.66
N GLU A 4 11.84 15.17 15.60
CA GLU A 4 13.14 15.57 15.06
C GLU A 4 13.08 15.82 13.55
N ASN A 5 12.37 14.98 12.82
CA ASN A 5 12.11 15.13 11.39
C ASN A 5 10.80 14.44 10.98
N ILE A 6 10.40 14.60 9.71
CA ILE A 6 9.13 14.11 9.19
C ILE A 6 9.00 12.58 9.24
N ILE A 7 10.09 11.82 9.17
CA ILE A 7 10.06 10.34 9.21
C ILE A 7 9.50 9.82 10.53
N HIS A 8 9.75 10.54 11.64
CA HIS A 8 9.24 10.16 12.96
C HIS A 8 7.73 10.37 13.13
N THR A 9 7.07 11.02 12.16
CA THR A 9 5.61 11.18 12.14
C THR A 9 4.91 10.07 11.35
N VAL A 10 5.66 9.17 10.72
CA VAL A 10 5.11 8.04 9.98
C VAL A 10 4.46 7.05 10.94
N GLY A 11 3.27 6.59 10.59
CA GLY A 11 2.48 5.68 11.43
C GLY A 11 1.52 6.39 12.37
N LYS A 12 1.05 5.68 13.40
CA LYS A 12 0.00 6.14 14.33
C LYS A 12 -1.24 6.65 13.60
N THR A 13 -1.59 5.97 12.53
CA THR A 13 -2.73 6.33 11.70
C THR A 13 -4.04 5.97 12.41
N PRO A 14 -5.10 6.79 12.29
CA PRO A 14 -6.35 6.53 12.98
C PRO A 14 -7.10 5.33 12.40
N VAL A 15 -7.95 4.76 13.24
CA VAL A 15 -8.98 3.79 12.85
C VAL A 15 -10.35 4.45 13.00
N VAL A 16 -11.20 4.30 12.00
CA VAL A 16 -12.56 4.84 12.00
C VAL A 16 -13.56 3.72 11.78
N LYS A 17 -14.64 3.68 12.59
CA LYS A 17 -15.76 2.78 12.38
C LYS A 17 -16.59 3.27 11.18
N ILE A 18 -16.94 2.38 10.28
CA ILE A 18 -17.74 2.67 9.09
C ILE A 18 -19.19 2.26 9.36
N ASN A 19 -20.11 3.20 9.20
CA ASN A 19 -21.51 3.01 9.56
C ASN A 19 -22.46 2.97 8.35
N SER A 20 -22.19 3.73 7.28
CA SER A 20 -23.10 3.88 6.12
C SER A 20 -23.29 2.59 5.31
N VAL A 21 -22.33 1.67 5.40
CA VAL A 21 -22.40 0.37 4.70
C VAL A 21 -22.85 -0.76 5.62
N HIS A 22 -23.15 -0.45 6.89
CA HIS A 22 -23.57 -1.45 7.86
C HIS A 22 -25.06 -1.82 7.66
N GLU A 23 -25.36 -3.11 7.58
CA GLU A 23 -26.69 -3.67 7.55
C GLU A 23 -26.90 -4.52 8.81
N ASP A 24 -28.16 -4.64 9.27
CA ASP A 24 -28.50 -5.45 10.44
C ASP A 24 -28.01 -6.90 10.27
N GLY A 25 -27.33 -7.38 11.29
CA GLY A 25 -26.78 -8.74 11.29
C GLY A 25 -25.35 -8.87 10.76
N MET A 26 -24.76 -7.81 10.22
CA MET A 26 -23.35 -7.81 9.80
C MET A 26 -22.38 -7.60 10.97
N ALA A 27 -21.12 -7.96 10.73
CA ALA A 27 -20.00 -7.55 11.56
C ALA A 27 -19.77 -6.04 11.47
N GLU A 28 -19.19 -5.46 12.50
CA GLU A 28 -18.72 -4.06 12.48
C GLU A 28 -17.52 -3.91 11.55
N ILE A 29 -17.53 -2.86 10.73
CA ILE A 29 -16.45 -2.57 9.78
C ILE A 29 -15.66 -1.36 10.26
N TYR A 30 -14.34 -1.47 10.22
CA TYR A 30 -13.39 -0.43 10.59
C TYR A 30 -12.39 -0.19 9.48
N ALA A 31 -11.98 1.06 9.28
CA ALA A 31 -10.98 1.48 8.30
C ALA A 31 -9.71 1.96 8.99
N LYS A 32 -8.55 1.38 8.69
CA LYS A 32 -7.22 1.92 9.05
C LYS A 32 -6.81 2.94 8.00
N LEU A 33 -6.83 4.22 8.34
CA LEU A 33 -6.67 5.34 7.41
C LEU A 33 -5.20 5.67 7.17
N GLU A 34 -4.53 4.93 6.31
CA GLU A 34 -3.09 5.08 6.02
C GLU A 34 -2.73 6.36 5.26
N PHE A 35 -3.70 7.09 4.75
CA PHE A 35 -3.47 8.42 4.16
C PHE A 35 -3.18 9.53 5.19
N PHE A 36 -3.27 9.25 6.48
CA PHE A 36 -2.78 10.14 7.55
C PHE A 36 -1.26 10.09 7.73
N ASN A 37 -0.56 9.20 7.05
CA ASN A 37 0.90 9.30 6.96
C ASN A 37 1.32 10.61 6.26
N PRO A 38 2.50 11.19 6.58
CA PRO A 38 2.91 12.52 6.11
C PRO A 38 3.03 12.66 4.59
N GLY A 39 3.39 11.61 3.87
CA GLY A 39 3.37 11.56 2.40
C GLY A 39 2.02 11.10 1.83
N GLY A 40 1.02 10.86 2.70
CA GLY A 40 -0.38 10.58 2.35
C GLY A 40 -0.66 9.15 1.91
N SER A 41 0.15 8.16 2.29
CA SER A 41 -0.16 6.76 2.00
C SER A 41 0.57 5.76 2.91
N VAL A 42 0.09 4.51 2.86
CA VAL A 42 0.72 3.35 3.50
C VAL A 42 2.19 3.16 3.09
N LYS A 43 2.60 3.66 1.93
CA LYS A 43 3.94 3.49 1.38
C LYS A 43 5.01 4.31 2.11
N ASP A 44 4.62 5.29 2.89
CA ASP A 44 5.54 6.06 3.73
C ASP A 44 6.22 5.15 4.77
N ARG A 45 5.46 4.18 5.30
CA ARG A 45 5.98 3.20 6.25
C ARG A 45 7.11 2.35 5.65
N ILE A 46 6.87 1.79 4.48
CA ILE A 46 7.87 0.93 3.84
C ILE A 46 9.07 1.74 3.32
N ALA A 47 8.85 2.94 2.82
CA ALA A 47 9.93 3.82 2.37
C ALA A 47 10.90 4.16 3.52
N ALA A 48 10.37 4.61 4.66
CA ALA A 48 11.16 4.89 5.85
C ALA A 48 11.88 3.62 6.35
N SER A 49 11.17 2.49 6.45
CA SER A 49 11.71 1.23 6.96
C SER A 49 12.81 0.66 6.07
N MET A 50 12.62 0.66 4.76
CA MET A 50 13.63 0.15 3.83
C MET A 50 14.91 1.00 3.87
N ILE A 51 14.80 2.33 3.84
CA ILE A 51 15.97 3.22 3.89
C ILE A 51 16.72 3.04 5.22
N LEU A 52 16.03 3.15 6.36
CA LEU A 52 16.64 3.02 7.68
C LEU A 52 17.19 1.61 7.94
N GLY A 53 16.49 0.57 7.51
CA GLY A 53 16.93 -0.81 7.65
C GLY A 53 18.18 -1.11 6.84
N MET A 54 18.21 -0.68 5.58
CA MET A 54 19.38 -0.84 4.72
C MET A 54 20.59 -0.01 5.19
N GLN A 55 20.35 1.19 5.76
CA GLN A 55 21.42 1.96 6.41
C GLN A 55 21.98 1.21 7.61
N LYS A 56 21.12 0.64 8.46
CA LYS A 56 21.55 -0.13 9.64
C LYS A 56 22.36 -1.37 9.26
N GLU A 57 22.04 -2.02 8.15
CA GLU A 57 22.79 -3.17 7.63
C GLU A 57 24.05 -2.78 6.83
N GLY A 58 24.25 -1.48 6.54
CA GLY A 58 25.38 -0.98 5.77
C GLY A 58 25.27 -1.24 4.26
N THR A 59 24.12 -1.67 3.75
CA THR A 59 23.84 -1.86 2.32
C THR A 59 23.41 -0.56 1.63
N LEU A 60 23.01 0.45 2.38
CA LEU A 60 22.80 1.83 1.93
C LEU A 60 23.65 2.78 2.79
N LYS A 61 24.53 3.57 2.19
CA LYS A 61 25.47 4.44 2.90
C LYS A 61 25.20 5.90 2.57
N LYS A 62 25.63 6.79 3.46
CA LYS A 62 25.57 8.23 3.23
C LYS A 62 26.33 8.59 1.94
N GLY A 63 25.65 9.30 1.04
CA GLY A 63 26.17 9.67 -0.27
C GLY A 63 25.74 8.77 -1.42
N ASP A 64 25.20 7.59 -1.13
CA ASP A 64 24.60 6.73 -2.15
C ASP A 64 23.39 7.41 -2.79
N VAL A 65 23.09 7.00 -4.02
CA VAL A 65 21.90 7.41 -4.74
C VAL A 65 20.89 6.27 -4.72
N ILE A 66 19.73 6.54 -4.18
CA ILE A 66 18.61 5.58 -4.18
C ILE A 66 17.97 5.55 -5.55
N VAL A 67 17.70 4.36 -6.08
CA VAL A 67 16.89 4.16 -7.30
C VAL A 67 15.71 3.25 -6.99
N GLU A 68 14.54 3.58 -7.55
CA GLU A 68 13.35 2.71 -7.44
C GLU A 68 12.49 2.79 -8.72
N PRO A 69 12.15 1.65 -9.34
CA PRO A 69 11.23 1.61 -10.48
C PRO A 69 9.79 1.70 -9.97
N THR A 70 9.24 2.90 -9.94
CA THR A 70 7.88 3.14 -9.46
C THR A 70 7.33 4.47 -9.94
N SER A 71 6.03 4.51 -10.22
CA SER A 71 5.29 5.73 -10.57
C SER A 71 4.26 6.13 -9.51
N GLY A 72 4.08 5.29 -8.48
CA GLY A 72 2.99 5.41 -7.50
C GLY A 72 3.42 5.99 -6.16
N ASN A 73 2.65 5.63 -5.15
CA ASN A 73 2.83 6.07 -3.76
C ASN A 73 4.21 5.72 -3.17
N THR A 74 4.80 4.60 -3.60
CA THR A 74 6.16 4.23 -3.17
C THR A 74 7.17 5.31 -3.56
N GLY A 75 7.07 5.84 -4.80
CA GLY A 75 7.94 6.92 -5.24
C GLY A 75 7.78 8.19 -4.41
N ILE A 76 6.56 8.51 -3.98
CA ILE A 76 6.29 9.67 -3.11
C ILE A 76 6.94 9.44 -1.74
N GLY A 77 6.69 8.28 -1.11
CA GLY A 77 7.28 7.95 0.19
C GLY A 77 8.80 7.90 0.17
N VAL A 78 9.40 7.31 -0.90
CA VAL A 78 10.86 7.23 -1.06
C VAL A 78 11.47 8.62 -1.29
N ALA A 79 10.82 9.47 -2.11
CA ALA A 79 11.28 10.84 -2.32
C ALA A 79 11.24 11.67 -1.03
N MET A 80 10.13 11.61 -0.27
CA MET A 80 9.98 12.27 1.03
C MET A 80 11.02 11.78 2.04
N ALA A 81 11.14 10.46 2.20
CA ALA A 81 12.08 9.87 3.14
C ALA A 81 13.54 10.15 2.75
N GLY A 82 13.85 10.07 1.45
CA GLY A 82 15.17 10.42 0.92
C GLY A 82 15.54 11.88 1.21
N ALA A 83 14.62 12.81 0.97
CA ALA A 83 14.84 14.23 1.29
C ALA A 83 15.12 14.44 2.79
N ALA A 84 14.30 13.82 3.65
CA ALA A 84 14.46 13.95 5.10
C ALA A 84 15.77 13.34 5.66
N LEU A 85 16.27 12.29 5.01
CA LEU A 85 17.45 11.53 5.42
C LEU A 85 18.72 11.92 4.63
N GLY A 86 18.63 12.89 3.71
CA GLY A 86 19.76 13.41 2.94
C GLY A 86 20.25 12.53 1.80
N PHE A 87 19.36 11.69 1.23
CA PHE A 87 19.65 10.88 0.05
C PHE A 87 19.17 11.54 -1.24
N LYS A 88 19.93 11.36 -2.30
CA LYS A 88 19.45 11.60 -3.66
C LYS A 88 18.57 10.43 -4.08
N VAL A 89 17.43 10.75 -4.69
CA VAL A 89 16.47 9.74 -5.16
C VAL A 89 16.26 9.88 -6.65
N VAL A 90 16.38 8.77 -7.36
CA VAL A 90 16.07 8.62 -8.78
C VAL A 90 14.91 7.65 -8.95
N LEU A 91 13.81 8.12 -9.50
CA LEU A 91 12.63 7.30 -9.79
C LEU A 91 12.60 6.97 -11.28
N VAL A 92 12.44 5.69 -11.57
CA VAL A 92 12.38 5.20 -12.95
C VAL A 92 10.94 4.81 -13.27
N MET A 93 10.38 5.38 -14.34
CA MET A 93 9.00 5.12 -14.72
C MET A 93 8.75 5.35 -16.20
N PRO A 94 7.70 4.73 -16.76
CA PRO A 94 7.23 5.03 -18.13
C PRO A 94 6.81 6.51 -18.26
N GLU A 95 7.09 7.11 -19.40
CA GLU A 95 6.73 8.50 -19.70
C GLU A 95 5.21 8.78 -19.68
N THR A 96 4.40 7.73 -19.82
CA THR A 96 2.92 7.78 -19.81
C THR A 96 2.33 7.93 -18.40
N MET A 97 3.15 7.91 -17.35
CA MET A 97 2.66 8.01 -15.98
C MET A 97 2.20 9.43 -15.60
N SER A 98 1.27 9.51 -14.64
CA SER A 98 0.62 10.74 -14.18
C SER A 98 1.60 11.89 -13.91
N ILE A 99 1.33 13.03 -14.53
CA ILE A 99 2.10 14.26 -14.36
C ILE A 99 1.98 14.78 -12.93
N GLU A 100 0.81 14.66 -12.30
CA GLU A 100 0.54 15.12 -10.94
C GLU A 100 1.43 14.38 -9.93
N ARG A 101 1.54 13.05 -10.07
CA ARG A 101 2.42 12.26 -9.22
C ARG A 101 3.90 12.61 -9.42
N ARG A 102 4.32 12.84 -10.67
CA ARG A 102 5.69 13.31 -10.96
C ARG A 102 5.97 14.67 -10.32
N LYS A 103 5.01 15.62 -10.40
CA LYS A 103 5.16 16.93 -9.75
C LYS A 103 5.30 16.82 -8.24
N LEU A 104 4.51 15.96 -7.59
CA LEU A 104 4.60 15.74 -6.16
C LEU A 104 5.95 15.10 -5.76
N GLN A 105 6.40 14.11 -6.50
CA GLN A 105 7.72 13.48 -6.28
C GLN A 105 8.87 14.48 -6.52
N ALA A 106 8.75 15.32 -7.56
CA ALA A 106 9.72 16.38 -7.86
C ALA A 106 9.78 17.45 -6.74
N ALA A 107 8.65 17.76 -6.12
CA ALA A 107 8.61 18.70 -5.00
C ALA A 107 9.43 18.21 -3.79
N PHE A 108 9.58 16.90 -3.62
CA PHE A 108 10.50 16.29 -2.65
C PHE A 108 11.94 16.15 -3.16
N GLY A 109 12.26 16.68 -4.35
CA GLY A 109 13.62 16.66 -4.91
C GLY A 109 14.01 15.38 -5.66
N ALA A 110 13.06 14.48 -5.95
CA ALA A 110 13.34 13.29 -6.74
C ALA A 110 13.69 13.65 -8.19
N GLN A 111 14.68 12.95 -8.74
CA GLN A 111 15.05 12.97 -10.15
C GLN A 111 14.34 11.84 -10.90
N PHE A 112 14.14 12.01 -12.20
CA PHE A 112 13.41 11.03 -13.02
C PHE A 112 14.27 10.50 -14.16
N VAL A 113 14.13 9.19 -14.39
CA VAL A 113 14.53 8.55 -15.63
C VAL A 113 13.26 7.99 -16.27
N LEU A 114 12.83 8.61 -17.35
CA LEU A 114 11.65 8.21 -18.09
C LEU A 114 12.03 7.14 -19.14
N THR A 115 11.21 6.10 -19.21
CA THR A 115 11.35 5.03 -20.19
C THR A 115 10.20 5.06 -21.19
N GLU A 116 10.39 4.40 -22.34
CA GLU A 116 9.37 4.31 -23.37
C GLU A 116 8.05 3.76 -22.81
N GLY A 117 6.95 4.45 -23.05
CA GLY A 117 5.61 4.08 -22.56
C GLY A 117 5.18 2.67 -22.97
N THR A 118 5.54 2.25 -24.17
CA THR A 118 5.22 0.91 -24.73
C THR A 118 5.84 -0.25 -23.95
N LYS A 119 6.95 -0.02 -23.24
CA LYS A 119 7.63 -1.03 -22.42
C LYS A 119 7.01 -1.16 -21.01
N GLY A 120 6.13 -0.24 -20.62
CA GLY A 120 5.47 -0.22 -19.33
C GLY A 120 6.46 -0.32 -18.16
N MET A 121 6.00 -0.85 -17.03
CA MET A 121 6.85 -1.01 -15.83
C MET A 121 8.01 -1.98 -16.03
N LYS A 122 7.92 -2.94 -16.95
CA LYS A 122 9.03 -3.85 -17.28
C LYS A 122 10.25 -3.05 -17.77
N GLY A 123 10.05 -2.10 -18.69
CA GLY A 123 11.12 -1.22 -19.17
C GLY A 123 11.71 -0.35 -18.07
N ALA A 124 10.88 0.11 -17.11
CA ALA A 124 11.36 0.87 -15.97
C ALA A 124 12.24 0.02 -15.02
N ILE A 125 11.87 -1.22 -14.78
CA ILE A 125 12.66 -2.18 -13.98
C ILE A 125 14.00 -2.49 -14.66
N GLU A 126 14.00 -2.76 -15.96
CA GLU A 126 15.21 -3.01 -16.72
C GLU A 126 16.19 -1.82 -16.65
N LYS A 127 15.67 -0.59 -16.80
CA LYS A 127 16.46 0.63 -16.71
C LYS A 127 16.98 0.91 -15.30
N ALA A 128 16.20 0.65 -14.27
CA ALA A 128 16.65 0.75 -12.89
C ALA A 128 17.80 -0.21 -12.60
N ASN A 129 17.71 -1.47 -13.07
CA ASN A 129 18.79 -2.46 -12.96
C ASN A 129 20.06 -2.04 -13.72
N GLU A 130 19.92 -1.39 -14.87
CA GLU A 130 21.05 -0.81 -15.61
C GLU A 130 21.75 0.26 -14.76
N LEU A 131 20.99 1.19 -14.13
CA LEU A 131 21.55 2.22 -13.26
C LEU A 131 22.29 1.65 -12.04
N VAL A 132 21.79 0.56 -11.46
CA VAL A 132 22.50 -0.16 -10.40
C VAL A 132 23.86 -0.68 -10.88
N ARG A 133 23.90 -1.32 -12.05
CA ARG A 133 25.15 -1.89 -12.60
C ARG A 133 26.15 -0.83 -13.05
N GLU A 134 25.67 0.24 -13.73
CA GLU A 134 26.56 1.22 -14.36
C GLU A 134 26.95 2.38 -13.46
N LYS A 135 26.06 2.78 -12.54
CA LYS A 135 26.23 3.95 -11.67
C LYS A 135 26.36 3.61 -10.20
N SER A 136 26.33 2.32 -9.85
CA SER A 136 26.36 1.85 -8.46
C SER A 136 25.25 2.46 -7.60
N TYR A 137 24.06 2.74 -8.20
CA TYR A 137 22.91 3.19 -7.45
C TYR A 137 22.36 2.04 -6.59
N VAL A 138 21.74 2.35 -5.47
CA VAL A 138 21.18 1.37 -4.55
C VAL A 138 19.68 1.27 -4.75
N MET A 139 19.19 0.11 -5.20
CA MET A 139 17.75 -0.13 -5.38
C MET A 139 17.14 -0.58 -4.07
N LEU A 140 15.96 0.00 -3.72
CA LEU A 140 15.23 -0.42 -2.53
C LEU A 140 14.47 -1.72 -2.74
N SER A 141 14.00 -2.00 -3.96
CA SER A 141 13.35 -3.27 -4.36
C SER A 141 12.11 -3.59 -3.52
N GLN A 142 11.08 -2.74 -3.57
CA GLN A 142 9.90 -2.86 -2.72
C GLN A 142 9.20 -4.23 -2.72
N PHE A 143 9.34 -5.02 -3.80
CA PHE A 143 8.71 -6.34 -3.94
C PHE A 143 9.54 -7.49 -3.33
N GLU A 144 10.79 -7.24 -2.92
CA GLU A 144 11.74 -8.23 -2.42
C GLU A 144 12.33 -7.86 -1.07
N ASN A 145 12.34 -6.57 -0.72
CA ASN A 145 13.00 -6.06 0.46
C ASN A 145 12.30 -6.48 1.75
N LYS A 146 13.00 -7.22 2.59
CA LYS A 146 12.49 -7.72 3.88
C LYS A 146 12.01 -6.61 4.84
N PHE A 147 12.54 -5.40 4.70
CA PHE A 147 12.14 -4.25 5.52
C PHE A 147 10.74 -3.72 5.16
N ASN A 148 10.18 -4.13 4.02
CA ASN A 148 8.80 -3.81 3.66
C ASN A 148 7.80 -4.54 4.59
N PRO A 149 7.69 -5.87 4.65
CA PRO A 149 6.79 -6.51 5.61
C PRO A 149 7.18 -6.21 7.07
N GLN A 150 8.47 -6.04 7.37
CA GLN A 150 8.91 -5.68 8.71
C GLN A 150 8.37 -4.32 9.19
N ALA A 151 8.21 -3.33 8.30
CA ALA A 151 7.57 -2.06 8.65
C ALA A 151 6.17 -2.30 9.25
N HIS A 152 5.40 -3.17 8.64
CA HIS A 152 4.03 -3.46 9.06
C HIS A 152 3.97 -4.37 10.29
N GLU A 153 4.90 -5.31 10.40
CA GLU A 153 5.06 -6.17 11.58
C GLU A 153 5.35 -5.32 12.84
N LEU A 154 6.27 -4.35 12.74
CA LEU A 154 6.73 -3.56 13.88
C LEU A 154 5.88 -2.33 14.20
N THR A 155 5.09 -1.84 13.26
CA THR A 155 4.30 -0.60 13.44
C THR A 155 2.81 -0.81 13.23
N THR A 156 2.35 -1.08 12.02
CA THR A 156 0.93 -1.21 11.69
C THR A 156 0.22 -2.25 12.55
N ALA A 157 0.81 -3.43 12.70
CA ALA A 157 0.25 -4.50 13.53
C ALA A 157 0.17 -4.12 15.00
N LYS A 158 1.21 -3.44 15.52
CA LYS A 158 1.21 -2.96 16.90
C LYS A 158 0.08 -1.96 17.13
N GLU A 159 -0.08 -1.00 16.22
CA GLU A 159 -1.18 -0.03 16.29
C GLU A 159 -2.55 -0.74 16.27
N ILE A 160 -2.72 -1.77 15.42
CA ILE A 160 -3.95 -2.57 15.37
C ILE A 160 -4.21 -3.30 16.70
N MET A 161 -3.18 -3.89 17.30
CA MET A 161 -3.31 -4.59 18.59
C MET A 161 -3.57 -3.62 19.76
N ASP A 162 -3.06 -2.40 19.69
CA ASP A 162 -3.35 -1.34 20.66
C ASP A 162 -4.83 -0.89 20.56
N ASP A 163 -5.40 -0.84 19.34
CA ASP A 163 -6.80 -0.44 19.07
C ASP A 163 -7.81 -1.58 19.31
N PHE A 164 -7.42 -2.83 19.08
CA PHE A 164 -8.31 -4.00 19.12
C PHE A 164 -7.74 -5.11 20.01
N LYS A 165 -8.44 -5.41 21.11
CA LYS A 165 -8.12 -6.61 21.91
C LYS A 165 -8.49 -7.90 21.17
N GLU A 166 -9.54 -7.84 20.33
CA GLU A 166 -10.03 -8.92 19.49
C GLU A 166 -10.40 -8.35 18.14
N LEU A 167 -9.94 -9.01 17.08
CA LEU A 167 -10.24 -8.68 15.69
C LEU A 167 -10.53 -9.99 14.96
N ASP A 168 -11.70 -10.08 14.31
CA ASP A 168 -12.12 -11.33 13.66
C ASP A 168 -11.59 -11.46 12.24
N ALA A 169 -11.46 -10.34 11.49
CA ALA A 169 -10.84 -10.34 10.17
C ALA A 169 -10.03 -9.07 9.89
N PHE A 170 -8.89 -9.27 9.23
CA PHE A 170 -8.04 -8.22 8.68
C PHE A 170 -8.04 -8.32 7.15
N VAL A 171 -8.45 -7.24 6.47
CA VAL A 171 -8.64 -7.19 5.02
C VAL A 171 -7.65 -6.20 4.41
N ALA A 172 -6.82 -6.64 3.47
CA ALA A 172 -5.87 -5.77 2.81
C ALA A 172 -5.68 -6.10 1.33
N GLY A 173 -5.66 -5.07 0.49
CA GLY A 173 -5.29 -5.20 -0.92
C GLY A 173 -3.82 -5.58 -1.09
N VAL A 174 -3.55 -6.51 -2.00
CA VAL A 174 -2.20 -7.02 -2.23
C VAL A 174 -1.56 -6.34 -3.44
N GLY A 175 -0.68 -5.37 -3.16
CA GLY A 175 0.27 -4.83 -4.13
C GLY A 175 1.63 -5.51 -3.98
N THR A 176 2.44 -5.06 -3.02
CA THR A 176 3.68 -5.75 -2.64
C THR A 176 3.46 -6.91 -1.67
N GLY A 177 2.30 -6.97 -1.01
CA GLY A 177 2.00 -7.98 0.01
C GLY A 177 2.57 -7.70 1.40
N GLY A 178 3.46 -6.71 1.54
CA GLY A 178 4.13 -6.42 2.80
C GLY A 178 3.18 -6.04 3.94
N THR A 179 2.13 -5.28 3.66
CA THR A 179 1.11 -4.91 4.66
C THR A 179 0.42 -6.15 5.21
N LEU A 180 -0.08 -7.01 4.32
CA LEU A 180 -0.79 -8.22 4.71
C LEU A 180 0.12 -9.17 5.48
N SER A 181 1.30 -9.47 4.94
CA SER A 181 2.25 -10.42 5.56
C SER A 181 2.79 -9.93 6.90
N GLY A 182 3.18 -8.65 6.99
CA GLY A 182 3.71 -8.09 8.23
C GLY A 182 2.67 -8.05 9.35
N VAL A 183 1.44 -7.61 9.05
CA VAL A 183 0.35 -7.58 10.02
C VAL A 183 -0.04 -9.01 10.43
N ALA A 184 -0.21 -9.91 9.48
CA ALA A 184 -0.60 -11.30 9.76
C ALA A 184 0.42 -12.00 10.65
N LYS A 185 1.71 -11.87 10.35
CA LYS A 185 2.80 -12.44 11.15
C LYS A 185 2.73 -11.98 12.61
N ALA A 186 2.59 -10.66 12.82
CA ALA A 186 2.54 -10.12 14.18
C ALA A 186 1.27 -10.53 14.93
N LEU A 187 0.09 -10.49 14.30
CA LEU A 187 -1.17 -10.90 14.92
C LEU A 187 -1.10 -12.38 15.35
N LYS A 188 -0.67 -13.28 14.44
CA LYS A 188 -0.53 -14.71 14.76
C LYS A 188 0.49 -14.96 15.86
N ALA A 189 1.64 -14.27 15.83
CA ALA A 189 2.67 -14.40 16.89
C ALA A 189 2.19 -13.92 18.27
N ASN A 190 1.21 -13.02 18.32
CA ASN A 190 0.61 -12.51 19.57
C ASN A 190 -0.72 -13.19 19.94
N GLY A 191 -1.03 -14.34 19.34
CA GLY A 191 -2.18 -15.18 19.73
C GLY A 191 -3.54 -14.69 19.22
N TYR A 192 -3.58 -13.77 18.26
CA TYR A 192 -4.82 -13.36 17.63
C TYR A 192 -5.33 -14.44 16.67
N ASN A 193 -6.62 -14.77 16.80
CA ASN A 193 -7.31 -15.68 15.89
C ASN A 193 -8.00 -14.93 14.75
N THR A 194 -7.32 -13.93 14.18
CA THR A 194 -7.82 -13.07 13.12
C THR A 194 -7.70 -13.77 11.77
N LYS A 195 -8.79 -13.83 11.01
CA LYS A 195 -8.76 -14.26 9.60
C LYS A 195 -8.05 -13.21 8.75
N ILE A 196 -7.10 -13.64 7.96
CA ILE A 196 -6.32 -12.80 7.05
C ILE A 196 -6.88 -12.90 5.64
N ILE A 197 -7.44 -11.80 5.18
CA ILE A 197 -8.16 -11.74 3.90
C ILE A 197 -7.33 -10.92 2.90
N ALA A 198 -6.83 -11.59 1.88
CA ALA A 198 -6.16 -10.93 0.76
C ALA A 198 -7.18 -10.41 -0.25
N VAL A 199 -6.98 -9.19 -0.76
CA VAL A 199 -7.82 -8.64 -1.83
C VAL A 199 -6.99 -8.49 -3.10
N GLU A 200 -7.50 -9.02 -4.20
CA GLU A 200 -6.91 -8.89 -5.54
C GLU A 200 -7.96 -8.49 -6.58
N PRO A 201 -7.54 -7.86 -7.70
CA PRO A 201 -8.45 -7.56 -8.79
C PRO A 201 -8.97 -8.85 -9.45
N ASN A 202 -10.28 -8.93 -9.72
CA ASN A 202 -10.84 -10.09 -10.40
C ASN A 202 -10.20 -10.36 -11.76
N ASP A 203 -9.91 -9.29 -12.53
CA ASP A 203 -9.29 -9.38 -13.85
C ASP A 203 -7.80 -9.79 -13.80
N SER A 204 -7.18 -9.85 -12.63
CA SER A 204 -5.76 -10.19 -12.43
C SER A 204 -5.57 -10.99 -11.14
N ALA A 205 -6.32 -12.09 -11.00
CA ALA A 205 -6.41 -12.91 -9.79
C ALA A 205 -5.23 -13.89 -9.66
N VAL A 206 -4.01 -13.37 -9.62
CA VAL A 206 -2.77 -14.16 -9.64
C VAL A 206 -2.56 -14.94 -8.34
N ILE A 207 -2.99 -14.40 -7.20
CA ILE A 207 -2.89 -15.11 -5.90
C ILE A 207 -3.84 -16.31 -5.89
N SER A 208 -4.99 -16.20 -6.55
CA SER A 208 -5.93 -17.30 -6.78
C SER A 208 -5.48 -18.31 -7.84
N GLY A 209 -4.30 -18.13 -8.46
CA GLY A 209 -3.73 -19.04 -9.45
C GLY A 209 -4.11 -18.74 -10.90
N GLU A 210 -4.74 -17.62 -11.19
CA GLU A 210 -5.10 -17.21 -12.54
C GLU A 210 -3.98 -16.41 -13.22
N LYS A 211 -4.12 -16.20 -14.53
CA LYS A 211 -3.16 -15.39 -15.29
C LYS A 211 -3.34 -13.90 -14.99
N PRO A 212 -2.24 -13.12 -15.02
CA PRO A 212 -2.35 -11.67 -14.90
C PRO A 212 -3.13 -11.07 -16.08
N GLY A 213 -3.94 -10.06 -15.79
CA GLY A 213 -4.71 -9.32 -16.77
C GLY A 213 -4.75 -7.82 -16.48
N PRO A 214 -5.19 -6.98 -17.46
CA PRO A 214 -5.34 -5.56 -17.25
C PRO A 214 -6.53 -5.26 -16.32
N HIS A 215 -6.34 -4.37 -15.37
CA HIS A 215 -7.38 -3.92 -14.45
C HIS A 215 -7.22 -2.43 -14.10
N LYS A 216 -8.25 -1.83 -13.48
CA LYS A 216 -8.28 -0.40 -13.13
C LYS A 216 -8.00 -0.13 -11.65
N ILE A 217 -7.84 -1.15 -10.80
CA ILE A 217 -7.61 -1.02 -9.36
C ILE A 217 -6.14 -0.72 -9.11
N GLN A 218 -5.75 0.55 -9.25
CA GLN A 218 -4.36 0.98 -9.05
C GLN A 218 -3.89 0.72 -7.62
N GLY A 219 -2.63 0.29 -7.48
CA GLY A 219 -1.97 0.07 -6.18
C GLY A 219 -1.95 -1.38 -5.70
N ILE A 220 -2.77 -2.26 -6.31
CA ILE A 220 -2.78 -3.71 -6.06
C ILE A 220 -2.71 -4.49 -7.37
N GLY A 221 -2.59 -5.81 -7.32
CA GLY A 221 -2.58 -6.64 -8.53
C GLY A 221 -1.32 -6.45 -9.37
N ALA A 222 -0.14 -6.72 -8.80
CA ALA A 222 1.16 -6.54 -9.47
C ALA A 222 1.38 -7.44 -10.71
N GLY A 223 0.50 -8.43 -10.93
CA GLY A 223 0.61 -9.40 -12.03
C GLY A 223 1.56 -10.57 -11.75
N PHE A 224 2.11 -10.64 -10.54
CA PHE A 224 2.93 -11.74 -10.04
C PHE A 224 2.80 -11.83 -8.52
N ILE A 225 3.28 -12.92 -7.91
CA ILE A 225 3.34 -13.08 -6.45
C ILE A 225 4.67 -12.47 -5.96
N PRO A 226 4.61 -11.36 -5.19
CA PRO A 226 5.82 -10.71 -4.66
C PRO A 226 6.55 -11.56 -3.63
N ALA A 227 7.88 -11.47 -3.56
CA ALA A 227 8.66 -12.15 -2.52
C ALA A 227 8.36 -11.64 -1.09
N THR A 228 7.83 -10.43 -0.97
CA THR A 228 7.37 -9.84 0.30
C THR A 228 5.98 -10.31 0.72
N LEU A 229 5.29 -11.11 -0.09
CA LEU A 229 4.01 -11.75 0.25
C LEU A 229 4.26 -13.18 0.75
N ASP A 230 3.98 -13.44 1.99
CA ASP A 230 3.91 -14.79 2.54
C ASP A 230 2.47 -15.32 2.43
N THR A 231 2.21 -16.13 1.42
CA THR A 231 0.88 -16.69 1.14
C THR A 231 0.40 -17.66 2.20
N SER A 232 1.30 -18.20 3.04
CA SER A 232 0.93 -19.12 4.14
C SER A 232 0.10 -18.44 5.24
N TYR A 233 0.10 -17.12 5.28
CA TYR A 233 -0.74 -16.35 6.20
C TYR A 233 -2.15 -16.10 5.69
N ILE A 234 -2.43 -16.31 4.41
CA ILE A 234 -3.73 -15.99 3.80
C ILE A 234 -4.74 -17.09 4.18
N ASP A 235 -5.82 -16.70 4.83
CA ASP A 235 -6.91 -17.61 5.16
C ASP A 235 -7.99 -17.62 4.06
N GLU A 236 -8.26 -16.44 3.43
CA GLU A 236 -9.24 -16.29 2.34
C GLU A 236 -8.75 -15.24 1.33
N ILE A 237 -9.19 -15.35 0.08
CA ILE A 237 -8.93 -14.37 -0.97
C ILE A 237 -10.25 -13.80 -1.47
N GLU A 238 -10.40 -12.48 -1.46
CA GLU A 238 -11.53 -11.77 -2.04
C GLU A 238 -11.12 -11.16 -3.38
N ARG A 239 -11.81 -11.58 -4.42
CA ARG A 239 -11.69 -11.01 -5.76
C ARG A 239 -12.69 -9.86 -5.88
N VAL A 240 -12.21 -8.72 -6.39
CA VAL A 240 -13.01 -7.49 -6.51
C VAL A 240 -12.98 -6.98 -7.94
N GLU A 241 -14.17 -6.69 -8.48
CA GLU A 241 -14.34 -6.06 -9.78
C GLU A 241 -13.96 -4.57 -9.72
N ASN A 242 -13.60 -3.98 -10.88
CA ASN A 242 -13.26 -2.57 -10.97
C ASN A 242 -14.41 -1.67 -10.49
N ASP A 243 -15.63 -1.97 -10.91
CA ASP A 243 -16.81 -1.17 -10.57
C ASP A 243 -17.20 -1.32 -9.09
N GLU A 244 -17.07 -2.52 -8.50
CA GLU A 244 -17.27 -2.72 -7.05
C GLU A 244 -16.33 -1.82 -6.23
N ALA A 245 -15.06 -1.72 -6.63
CA ALA A 245 -14.09 -0.88 -5.96
C ALA A 245 -14.44 0.61 -6.07
N PHE A 246 -14.86 1.05 -7.26
CA PHE A 246 -15.23 2.44 -7.52
C PHE A 246 -16.49 2.83 -6.75
N ASP A 247 -17.53 2.01 -6.81
CA ASP A 247 -18.80 2.28 -6.15
C ASP A 247 -18.66 2.31 -4.63
N ALA A 248 -17.89 1.39 -4.04
CA ALA A 248 -17.61 1.39 -2.61
C ALA A 248 -16.88 2.69 -2.17
N ALA A 249 -15.87 3.13 -2.93
CA ALA A 249 -15.14 4.36 -2.63
C ALA A 249 -16.04 5.60 -2.76
N ARG A 250 -16.83 5.69 -3.83
CA ARG A 250 -17.78 6.80 -4.06
C ARG A 250 -18.85 6.88 -3.00
N LYS A 251 -19.41 5.72 -2.62
CA LYS A 251 -20.43 5.64 -1.57
C LYS A 251 -19.89 6.16 -0.26
N LEU A 252 -18.74 5.68 0.17
CA LEU A 252 -18.16 6.08 1.45
C LEU A 252 -17.81 7.58 1.50
N ALA A 253 -17.32 8.13 0.39
CA ALA A 253 -17.05 9.56 0.29
C ALA A 253 -18.33 10.40 0.45
N LYS A 254 -19.43 10.00 -0.17
CA LYS A 254 -20.72 10.71 -0.14
C LYS A 254 -21.45 10.59 1.19
N GLU A 255 -21.40 9.43 1.82
CA GLU A 255 -22.21 9.11 2.98
C GLU A 255 -21.49 9.32 4.32
N GLU A 256 -20.14 9.21 4.34
CA GLU A 256 -19.37 9.37 5.59
C GLU A 256 -18.18 10.35 5.48
N GLY A 257 -17.98 10.98 4.32
CA GLY A 257 -16.88 11.93 4.14
C GLY A 257 -15.49 11.30 4.14
N VAL A 258 -15.38 9.98 4.01
CA VAL A 258 -14.09 9.27 3.93
C VAL A 258 -13.71 9.06 2.47
N LEU A 259 -12.80 9.88 1.97
CA LEU A 259 -12.38 9.90 0.57
C LEU A 259 -11.28 8.85 0.32
N LEU A 260 -11.66 7.67 -0.16
CA LEU A 260 -10.73 6.57 -0.43
C LEU A 260 -10.12 6.66 -1.84
N GLY A 261 -8.88 6.18 -1.99
CA GLY A 261 -8.35 5.79 -3.27
C GLY A 261 -8.96 4.48 -3.78
N ILE A 262 -8.62 4.10 -5.03
CA ILE A 262 -9.24 2.95 -5.71
C ILE A 262 -9.03 1.64 -4.94
N SER A 263 -7.81 1.37 -4.48
CA SER A 263 -7.50 0.15 -3.71
C SER A 263 -8.15 0.14 -2.32
N GLY A 264 -8.41 1.32 -1.75
CA GLY A 264 -9.19 1.47 -0.52
C GLY A 264 -10.65 1.09 -0.74
N GLY A 265 -11.23 1.48 -1.88
CA GLY A 265 -12.56 1.05 -2.30
C GLY A 265 -12.66 -0.46 -2.51
N ALA A 266 -11.64 -1.08 -3.13
CA ALA A 266 -11.58 -2.54 -3.27
C ALA A 266 -11.51 -3.25 -1.90
N ALA A 267 -10.69 -2.74 -0.98
CA ALA A 267 -10.60 -3.30 0.36
C ALA A 267 -11.92 -3.14 1.15
N LEU A 268 -12.64 -2.02 0.98
CA LEU A 268 -13.96 -1.83 1.56
C LEU A 268 -14.99 -2.79 0.96
N ALA A 269 -15.04 -2.96 -0.37
CA ALA A 269 -15.95 -3.90 -1.02
C ALA A 269 -15.74 -5.33 -0.52
N ALA A 270 -14.50 -5.76 -0.38
CA ALA A 270 -14.15 -7.04 0.23
C ALA A 270 -14.56 -7.11 1.71
N ALA A 271 -14.30 -6.06 2.49
CA ALA A 271 -14.67 -6.00 3.91
C ALA A 271 -16.19 -6.13 4.14
N ILE A 272 -17.01 -5.54 3.26
CA ILE A 272 -18.47 -5.70 3.29
C ILE A 272 -18.88 -7.17 3.08
N LYS A 273 -18.28 -7.85 2.08
CA LYS A 273 -18.53 -9.27 1.82
C LYS A 273 -18.16 -10.13 3.05
N VAL A 274 -16.99 -9.87 3.63
CA VAL A 274 -16.50 -10.56 4.84
C VAL A 274 -17.42 -10.29 6.04
N ALA A 275 -17.83 -9.04 6.26
CA ALA A 275 -18.68 -8.65 7.38
C ALA A 275 -20.05 -9.32 7.32
N LYS A 276 -20.64 -9.46 6.12
CA LYS A 276 -21.90 -10.21 5.90
C LYS A 276 -21.76 -11.69 6.29
N ARG A 277 -20.63 -12.31 5.94
CA ARG A 277 -20.38 -13.73 6.27
C ARG A 277 -20.10 -13.97 7.75
N LEU A 278 -19.37 -13.05 8.40
CA LEU A 278 -19.00 -13.21 9.81
C LEU A 278 -20.19 -12.98 10.77
N GLY A 279 -21.09 -12.07 10.44
CA GLY A 279 -22.29 -11.82 11.21
C GLY A 279 -22.08 -10.89 12.42
N LYS A 280 -23.17 -10.66 13.14
CA LYS A 280 -23.26 -9.72 14.26
C LYS A 280 -22.26 -10.04 15.39
N GLY A 281 -21.71 -8.99 16.00
CA GLY A 281 -20.81 -9.09 17.15
C GLY A 281 -19.35 -9.34 16.76
N LYS A 282 -19.06 -9.42 15.46
CA LYS A 282 -17.72 -9.59 14.91
C LYS A 282 -17.15 -8.25 14.42
N LYS A 283 -15.83 -8.18 14.26
CA LYS A 283 -15.10 -6.98 13.82
C LYS A 283 -14.23 -7.27 12.61
N VAL A 284 -14.37 -6.45 11.60
CA VAL A 284 -13.59 -6.49 10.36
C VAL A 284 -12.81 -5.18 10.23
N LEU A 285 -11.51 -5.24 10.10
CA LEU A 285 -10.65 -4.08 9.82
C LEU A 285 -10.14 -4.17 8.40
N PHE A 286 -10.35 -3.13 7.59
CA PHE A 286 -9.70 -3.02 6.29
C PHE A 286 -8.68 -1.88 6.26
N VAL A 287 -7.70 -2.00 5.37
CA VAL A 287 -6.71 -0.95 5.15
C VAL A 287 -7.19 -0.01 4.06
N ALA A 288 -7.22 1.30 4.35
CA ALA A 288 -7.41 2.40 3.40
C ALA A 288 -6.03 2.98 3.04
N PRO A 289 -5.38 2.52 1.94
CA PRO A 289 -3.95 2.76 1.71
C PRO A 289 -3.61 4.21 1.39
N ASP A 290 -4.50 4.93 0.73
CA ASP A 290 -4.31 6.32 0.30
C ASP A 290 -5.64 7.05 0.14
N ASN A 291 -5.53 8.38 -0.10
CA ASN A 291 -6.67 9.27 -0.27
C ASN A 291 -7.10 9.38 -1.74
N GLY A 292 -8.38 9.62 -1.96
CA GLY A 292 -9.00 9.78 -3.28
C GLY A 292 -8.55 11.01 -4.07
N GLU A 293 -7.98 12.03 -3.42
CA GLU A 293 -7.46 13.22 -4.11
C GLU A 293 -6.45 12.89 -5.22
N ARG A 294 -5.71 11.79 -5.08
CA ARG A 294 -4.75 11.31 -6.08
C ARG A 294 -5.39 10.73 -7.34
N TYR A 295 -6.71 10.60 -7.35
CA TYR A 295 -7.49 9.92 -8.39
C TYR A 295 -8.59 10.80 -8.98
N LEU A 296 -8.60 12.12 -8.68
CA LEU A 296 -9.62 13.06 -9.19
C LEU A 296 -9.60 13.19 -10.73
N SER A 297 -8.45 12.94 -11.36
CA SER A 297 -8.30 12.91 -12.82
C SER A 297 -8.51 11.52 -13.44
N THR A 298 -9.09 10.58 -12.68
CA THR A 298 -9.35 9.22 -13.13
C THR A 298 -10.85 8.92 -13.12
N ALA A 299 -11.26 7.82 -13.72
CA ALA A 299 -12.65 7.37 -13.73
C ALA A 299 -13.25 7.14 -12.33
N LEU A 300 -12.45 7.13 -11.26
CA LEU A 300 -12.97 6.94 -9.90
C LEU A 300 -13.96 8.03 -9.51
N TYR A 301 -13.66 9.31 -9.79
CA TYR A 301 -14.47 10.45 -9.38
C TYR A 301 -14.96 11.30 -10.57
N GLU A 302 -14.82 10.80 -11.81
CA GLU A 302 -15.49 11.41 -12.95
C GLU A 302 -17.01 11.27 -12.77
N ALA A 303 -17.71 12.42 -12.88
CA ALA A 303 -19.15 12.53 -12.73
C ALA A 303 -19.90 12.02 -13.96
#